data_733304947aafab1a31cb63ee37afd406
#
_entry.id   733304947aafab1a31cb63ee37afd406
#
_cell.length_a   1.000
_cell.length_b   1.000
_cell.length_c   1.000
_cell.angle_alpha   90.00
_cell.angle_beta   90.00
_cell.angle_gamma   90.00
#
_symmetry.space_group_name_H-M   'P 1'
#
loop_
_entity.id
_entity.type
_entity.pdbx_description
1 polymer ?
#
loop_
_entity_poly.entity_id
_entity_poly.type
_entity_poly.pdbx_seq_one_letter_code
_entity_poly.pdbx_strand_id
1 'polypeptide(L)'
;MPVLRGSHIIWAALFVFCCGNREADAQQLDSGAKWEAPASAKQTKNPVSASESSLAAGKKIYFKRCVNCHGKTGNGDGPDASDLGIHPAKFSDPRMRAESDGALFWKITHGKKPMPAYESRLSPTDRWNVINYLRTLGK
;
A
#
# COMPACT_ATOMS: atom_id res chain seq x y z
N MET A 1 10.32 4.17 90.48
CA MET A 1 9.14 4.47 89.64
C MET A 1 9.65 4.64 88.25
N PRO A 2 9.49 3.70 87.32
CA PRO A 2 10.02 3.84 85.97
C PRO A 2 8.94 4.33 85.02
N VAL A 3 9.36 5.27 84.26
CA VAL A 3 8.55 5.91 83.12
C VAL A 3 8.66 5.02 81.92
N LEU A 4 7.51 4.54 81.40
CA LEU A 4 7.41 3.76 80.22
C LEU A 4 7.46 4.70 78.97
N ARG A 5 8.48 4.56 78.15
CA ARG A 5 8.64 5.21 76.86
C ARG A 5 7.84 4.44 75.83
N GLY A 6 6.79 5.08 75.30
CA GLY A 6 6.06 4.56 74.18
C GLY A 6 6.83 4.71 72.83
N SER A 7 7.09 3.57 72.19
CA SER A 7 7.70 3.51 70.84
C SER A 7 6.60 3.70 69.82
N HIS A 8 6.65 4.82 69.15
CA HIS A 8 5.82 5.05 67.95
C HIS A 8 6.45 4.37 66.73
N ILE A 9 5.89 3.25 66.35
CA ILE A 9 6.25 2.59 65.09
C ILE A 9 5.54 3.33 63.98
N ILE A 10 6.31 4.12 63.25
CA ILE A 10 5.83 4.80 62.05
C ILE A 10 5.87 3.75 60.90
N TRP A 11 4.68 3.31 60.50
CA TRP A 11 4.52 2.52 59.30
C TRP A 11 4.66 3.45 58.08
N ALA A 12 5.82 3.44 57.46
CA ALA A 12 6.03 4.04 56.17
C ALA A 12 5.34 3.17 55.11
N ALA A 13 4.16 3.56 54.70
CA ALA A 13 3.49 2.95 53.54
C ALA A 13 4.25 3.34 52.25
N LEU A 14 5.02 2.38 51.74
CA LEU A 14 5.62 2.46 50.43
C LEU A 14 4.49 2.41 49.39
N PHE A 15 4.03 3.57 48.95
CA PHE A 15 3.25 3.69 47.71
C PHE A 15 4.20 3.41 46.54
N VAL A 16 4.21 2.16 46.07
CA VAL A 16 4.76 1.83 44.78
C VAL A 16 3.84 2.45 43.73
N PHE A 17 4.24 3.63 43.28
CA PHE A 17 3.60 4.29 42.13
C PHE A 17 4.00 3.48 40.89
N CYS A 18 3.15 2.50 40.55
CA CYS A 18 3.26 1.76 39.33
C CYS A 18 2.91 2.74 38.20
N CYS A 19 3.93 3.50 37.72
CA CYS A 19 3.84 4.23 36.45
C CYS A 19 3.67 3.19 35.36
N GLY A 20 2.41 2.80 35.13
CA GLY A 20 2.04 2.15 33.88
C GLY A 20 2.34 3.12 32.76
N ASN A 21 3.46 2.88 32.08
CA ASN A 21 3.70 3.44 30.75
C ASN A 21 2.58 2.92 29.85
N ARG A 22 1.45 3.63 29.86
CA ARG A 22 0.58 3.65 28.70
C ARG A 22 1.36 4.43 27.65
N GLU A 23 2.18 3.71 26.91
CA GLU A 23 2.53 4.16 25.57
C GLU A 23 1.19 4.34 24.89
N ALA A 24 0.79 5.61 24.83
CA ALA A 24 -0.29 6.03 23.97
C ALA A 24 0.16 5.61 22.58
N ASP A 25 -0.46 4.55 22.10
CA ASP A 25 -0.49 4.22 20.68
C ASP A 25 -1.06 5.47 20.01
N ALA A 26 -0.16 6.41 19.71
CA ALA A 26 -0.44 7.54 18.89
C ALA A 26 -0.73 6.92 17.53
N GLN A 27 -2.00 6.61 17.32
CA GLN A 27 -2.53 6.39 15.98
C GLN A 27 -2.17 7.63 15.19
N GLN A 28 -0.99 7.55 14.63
CA GLN A 28 -0.50 8.45 13.63
C GLN A 28 -1.55 8.43 12.52
N LEU A 29 -2.38 9.45 12.50
CA LEU A 29 -3.24 9.79 11.38
C LEU A 29 -2.29 10.09 10.22
N ASP A 30 -1.80 9.01 9.60
CA ASP A 30 -1.01 9.10 8.39
C ASP A 30 -1.92 9.52 7.24
N SER A 31 -2.12 10.83 7.15
CA SER A 31 -2.78 11.50 6.03
C SER A 31 -1.97 11.38 4.73
N GLY A 32 -1.06 10.44 4.66
CA GLY A 32 -0.18 10.15 3.54
C GLY A 32 0.24 8.71 3.47
N ALA A 33 -0.52 7.78 4.08
CA ALA A 33 -0.20 6.36 4.05
C ALA A 33 0.14 5.91 2.64
N LYS A 34 1.41 5.66 2.43
CA LYS A 34 1.94 5.13 1.18
C LYS A 34 1.15 3.86 0.85
N TRP A 35 0.51 3.84 -0.32
CA TRP A 35 -0.28 2.69 -0.73
C TRP A 35 0.62 1.49 -1.00
N GLU A 36 0.85 0.68 0.02
CA GLU A 36 1.73 -0.47 -0.03
C GLU A 36 0.93 -1.78 -0.06
N ALA A 37 1.40 -2.69 -0.91
CA ALA A 37 0.89 -4.05 -0.91
C ALA A 37 1.45 -4.82 0.31
N PRO A 38 0.69 -5.76 0.89
CA PRO A 38 1.19 -6.64 1.96
C PRO A 38 2.45 -7.40 1.55
N ALA A 39 3.27 -7.77 2.53
CA ALA A 39 4.51 -8.50 2.28
C ALA A 39 4.28 -9.82 1.52
N SER A 40 3.22 -10.55 1.84
CA SER A 40 2.82 -11.77 1.13
C SER A 40 2.53 -11.53 -0.35
N ALA A 41 1.83 -10.44 -0.67
CA ALA A 41 1.55 -10.06 -2.06
C ALA A 41 2.83 -9.70 -2.81
N LYS A 42 3.76 -9.00 -2.16
CA LYS A 42 5.05 -8.62 -2.77
C LYS A 42 5.89 -9.82 -3.20
N GLN A 43 5.72 -10.98 -2.54
CA GLN A 43 6.43 -12.22 -2.86
C GLN A 43 5.78 -13.02 -3.99
N THR A 44 4.55 -12.70 -4.37
CA THR A 44 3.84 -13.40 -5.44
C THR A 44 4.51 -13.15 -6.78
N LYS A 45 4.87 -14.23 -7.46
CA LYS A 45 5.48 -14.19 -8.80
C LYS A 45 4.38 -14.12 -9.85
N ASN A 46 4.64 -13.40 -10.94
CA ASN A 46 3.76 -13.43 -12.10
C ASN A 46 3.83 -14.82 -12.78
N PRO A 47 2.75 -15.59 -12.82
CA PRO A 47 2.74 -16.90 -13.45
C PRO A 47 2.62 -16.82 -14.98
N VAL A 48 2.33 -15.63 -15.52
CA VAL A 48 2.15 -15.42 -16.96
C VAL A 48 3.42 -14.87 -17.57
N SER A 49 4.04 -15.63 -18.47
CA SER A 49 5.23 -15.18 -19.20
C SER A 49 4.91 -13.93 -20.04
N ALA A 50 5.88 -13.00 -20.13
CA ALA A 50 5.76 -11.79 -20.95
C ALA A 50 5.94 -12.10 -22.46
N SER A 51 5.10 -12.98 -22.98
CA SER A 51 5.05 -13.34 -24.41
C SER A 51 4.41 -12.23 -25.22
N GLU A 52 4.56 -12.25 -26.54
CA GLU A 52 3.91 -11.34 -27.46
C GLU A 52 2.37 -11.32 -27.27
N SER A 53 1.77 -12.51 -27.13
CA SER A 53 0.33 -12.64 -26.87
C SER A 53 -0.10 -12.01 -25.53
N SER A 54 0.68 -12.21 -24.46
CA SER A 54 0.43 -11.59 -23.16
C SER A 54 0.54 -10.05 -23.24
N LEU A 55 1.58 -9.55 -23.90
CA LEU A 55 1.78 -8.12 -24.08
C LEU A 55 0.63 -7.49 -24.90
N ALA A 56 0.19 -8.16 -25.97
CA ALA A 56 -0.94 -7.69 -26.78
C ALA A 56 -2.26 -7.67 -25.99
N ALA A 57 -2.54 -8.72 -25.21
CA ALA A 57 -3.69 -8.77 -24.31
C ALA A 57 -3.64 -7.67 -23.25
N GLY A 58 -2.51 -7.52 -22.58
CA GLY A 58 -2.29 -6.48 -21.57
C GLY A 58 -2.45 -5.08 -22.14
N LYS A 59 -1.90 -4.81 -23.33
CA LYS A 59 -2.08 -3.54 -24.07
C LYS A 59 -3.55 -3.24 -24.32
N LYS A 60 -4.30 -4.22 -24.83
CA LYS A 60 -5.74 -4.05 -25.11
C LYS A 60 -6.52 -3.66 -23.85
N ILE A 61 -6.22 -4.33 -22.73
CA ILE A 61 -6.88 -4.04 -21.45
C ILE A 61 -6.46 -2.66 -20.94
N TYR A 62 -5.18 -2.32 -21.01
CA TYR A 62 -4.66 -1.01 -20.61
C TYR A 62 -5.39 0.14 -21.32
N PHE A 63 -5.47 0.07 -22.64
CA PHE A 63 -6.15 1.11 -23.42
C PHE A 63 -7.66 1.15 -23.21
N LYS A 64 -8.27 0.06 -22.73
CA LYS A 64 -9.71 0.03 -22.42
C LYS A 64 -10.02 0.52 -21.00
N ARG A 65 -9.09 0.40 -20.05
CA ARG A 65 -9.40 0.53 -18.62
C ARG A 65 -8.50 1.48 -17.83
N CYS A 66 -7.31 1.76 -18.32
CA CYS A 66 -6.27 2.42 -17.53
C CYS A 66 -5.81 3.75 -18.14
N VAL A 67 -5.85 3.85 -19.47
CA VAL A 67 -5.26 4.96 -20.23
C VAL A 67 -5.82 6.32 -19.86
N ASN A 68 -7.11 6.41 -19.53
CA ASN A 68 -7.74 7.69 -19.21
C ASN A 68 -7.13 8.40 -18.00
N CYS A 69 -6.66 7.63 -17.02
CA CYS A 69 -5.96 8.19 -15.87
C CYS A 69 -4.44 8.12 -16.05
N HIS A 70 -3.92 6.96 -16.50
CA HIS A 70 -2.47 6.74 -16.55
C HIS A 70 -1.78 7.28 -17.80
N GLY A 71 -2.52 7.73 -18.80
CA GLY A 71 -1.97 8.24 -20.04
C GLY A 71 -1.52 7.16 -21.02
N LYS A 72 -1.31 7.52 -22.29
CA LYS A 72 -0.94 6.57 -23.36
C LYS A 72 0.44 5.94 -23.14
N THR A 73 1.33 6.68 -22.53
CA THR A 73 2.72 6.29 -22.25
C THR A 73 2.94 5.90 -20.78
N GLY A 74 1.88 5.95 -19.95
CA GLY A 74 1.98 5.62 -18.54
C GLY A 74 2.62 6.70 -17.68
N ASN A 75 2.55 7.95 -18.11
CA ASN A 75 3.11 9.09 -17.38
C ASN A 75 2.17 9.69 -16.33
N GLY A 76 0.96 9.11 -16.14
CA GLY A 76 -0.04 9.67 -15.23
C GLY A 76 -0.71 10.94 -15.76
N ASP A 77 -0.62 11.18 -17.05
CA ASP A 77 -1.07 12.37 -17.79
C ASP A 77 -2.36 12.11 -18.61
N GLY A 78 -3.15 11.14 -18.18
CA GLY A 78 -4.44 10.87 -18.83
C GLY A 78 -5.45 11.98 -18.54
N PRO A 79 -6.44 12.20 -19.46
CA PRO A 79 -7.41 13.29 -19.33
C PRO A 79 -8.20 13.23 -18.00
N ASP A 80 -8.63 12.05 -17.57
CA ASP A 80 -9.39 11.92 -16.33
C ASP A 80 -8.55 12.27 -15.08
N ALA A 81 -7.21 12.16 -15.15
CA ALA A 81 -6.33 12.53 -14.05
C ALA A 81 -6.38 14.02 -13.74
N SER A 82 -6.33 14.85 -14.79
CA SER A 82 -6.47 16.29 -14.69
C SER A 82 -7.83 16.70 -14.12
N ASP A 83 -8.89 16.11 -14.65
CA ASP A 83 -10.26 16.44 -14.27
C ASP A 83 -10.57 16.08 -12.80
N LEU A 84 -9.97 14.99 -12.31
CA LEU A 84 -10.10 14.54 -10.92
C LEU A 84 -9.09 15.17 -9.97
N GLY A 85 -8.17 16.00 -10.46
CA GLY A 85 -7.11 16.60 -9.64
C GLY A 85 -6.18 15.57 -8.99
N ILE A 86 -5.90 14.46 -9.68
CA ILE A 86 -5.08 13.36 -9.15
C ILE A 86 -3.76 13.23 -9.90
N HIS A 87 -2.81 12.58 -9.25
CA HIS A 87 -1.50 12.25 -9.84
C HIS A 87 -1.31 10.73 -9.88
N PRO A 88 -1.83 10.04 -10.92
CA PRO A 88 -1.61 8.62 -11.09
C PRO A 88 -0.13 8.29 -11.19
N ALA A 89 0.23 7.07 -10.78
CA ALA A 89 1.61 6.63 -10.85
C ALA A 89 2.18 6.74 -12.27
N LYS A 90 3.39 7.30 -12.36
CA LYS A 90 4.20 7.31 -13.57
C LYS A 90 5.01 6.00 -13.63
N PHE A 91 4.77 5.16 -14.63
CA PHE A 91 5.39 3.82 -14.68
C PHE A 91 6.90 3.86 -14.95
N SER A 92 7.43 4.95 -15.49
CA SER A 92 8.88 5.18 -15.62
C SER A 92 9.56 5.65 -14.32
N ASP A 93 8.81 5.99 -13.26
CA ASP A 93 9.38 6.35 -11.95
C ASP A 93 10.17 5.16 -11.37
N PRO A 94 11.41 5.35 -10.93
CA PRO A 94 12.22 4.26 -10.34
C PRO A 94 11.51 3.51 -9.21
N ARG A 95 10.69 4.17 -8.40
CA ARG A 95 9.92 3.54 -7.32
C ARG A 95 8.87 2.58 -7.87
N MET A 96 8.18 2.97 -8.95
CA MET A 96 7.20 2.11 -9.62
C MET A 96 7.87 0.93 -10.32
N ARG A 97 9.04 1.13 -10.90
CA ARG A 97 9.82 0.06 -11.51
C ARG A 97 10.34 -0.95 -10.48
N ALA A 98 10.65 -0.49 -9.27
CA ALA A 98 11.10 -1.34 -8.16
C ALA A 98 9.96 -2.14 -7.49
N GLU A 99 8.70 -1.78 -7.72
CA GLU A 99 7.56 -2.56 -7.22
C GLU A 99 7.57 -3.96 -7.82
N SER A 100 7.34 -4.98 -6.99
CA SER A 100 7.21 -6.35 -7.51
C SER A 100 5.92 -6.53 -8.32
N ASP A 101 5.90 -7.52 -9.22
CA ASP A 101 4.69 -7.83 -9.99
C ASP A 101 3.52 -8.22 -9.08
N GLY A 102 3.81 -8.95 -7.99
CA GLY A 102 2.80 -9.30 -6.99
C GLY A 102 2.22 -8.09 -6.28
N ALA A 103 3.04 -7.06 -5.99
CA ALA A 103 2.56 -5.80 -5.43
C ALA A 103 1.64 -5.07 -6.41
N LEU A 104 2.02 -5.02 -7.69
CA LEU A 104 1.18 -4.42 -8.73
C LEU A 104 -0.12 -5.20 -8.91
N PHE A 105 -0.06 -6.54 -8.89
CA PHE A 105 -1.24 -7.38 -8.96
C PHE A 105 -2.22 -7.10 -7.83
N TRP A 106 -1.72 -7.01 -6.60
CA TRP A 106 -2.53 -6.67 -5.44
C TRP A 106 -3.18 -5.29 -5.58
N LYS A 107 -2.40 -4.29 -6.00
CA LYS A 107 -2.90 -2.92 -6.22
C LYS A 107 -4.00 -2.87 -7.29
N ILE A 108 -3.82 -3.54 -8.40
CA ILE A 108 -4.83 -3.61 -9.47
C ILE A 108 -6.07 -4.36 -8.98
N THR A 109 -5.89 -5.42 -8.21
CA THR A 109 -7.00 -6.20 -7.66
C THR A 109 -7.90 -5.36 -6.76
N HIS A 110 -7.32 -4.69 -5.76
CA HIS A 110 -8.06 -4.04 -4.70
C HIS A 110 -8.41 -2.58 -5.00
N GLY A 111 -7.63 -1.91 -5.85
CA GLY A 111 -7.78 -0.49 -6.10
C GLY A 111 -7.49 0.36 -4.87
N LYS A 112 -7.48 1.66 -5.06
CA LYS A 112 -7.51 2.70 -4.00
C LYS A 112 -8.14 3.92 -4.64
N LYS A 113 -9.31 4.34 -4.17
CA LYS A 113 -10.01 5.50 -4.74
C LYS A 113 -9.06 6.67 -5.02
N PRO A 114 -9.14 7.28 -6.20
CA PRO A 114 -10.12 7.06 -7.26
C PRO A 114 -9.85 5.86 -8.19
N MET A 115 -8.69 5.17 -8.10
CA MET A 115 -8.42 3.97 -8.89
C MET A 115 -9.38 2.84 -8.49
N PRO A 116 -10.19 2.30 -9.44
CA PRO A 116 -11.14 1.25 -9.13
C PRO A 116 -10.46 -0.09 -8.83
N ALA A 117 -11.15 -0.95 -8.07
CA ALA A 117 -10.78 -2.36 -7.93
C ALA A 117 -11.14 -3.13 -9.21
N TYR A 118 -10.25 -4.02 -9.63
CA TYR A 118 -10.45 -4.84 -10.83
C TYR A 118 -10.67 -6.32 -10.52
N GLU A 119 -10.82 -6.71 -9.27
CA GLU A 119 -11.05 -8.10 -8.86
C GLU A 119 -12.21 -8.76 -9.60
N SER A 120 -13.35 -8.09 -9.65
CA SER A 120 -14.56 -8.58 -10.31
C SER A 120 -14.67 -8.22 -11.79
N ARG A 121 -13.75 -7.40 -12.32
CA ARG A 121 -13.81 -6.83 -13.68
C ARG A 121 -12.82 -7.46 -14.66
N LEU A 122 -11.75 -8.05 -14.13
CA LEU A 122 -10.67 -8.69 -14.88
C LEU A 122 -10.34 -10.04 -14.25
N SER A 123 -10.16 -11.05 -15.08
CA SER A 123 -9.64 -12.35 -14.63
C SER A 123 -8.23 -12.18 -14.01
N PRO A 124 -7.78 -13.12 -13.17
CA PRO A 124 -6.39 -13.12 -12.69
C PRO A 124 -5.38 -13.06 -13.84
N THR A 125 -5.58 -13.84 -14.88
CA THR A 125 -4.71 -13.84 -16.08
C THR A 125 -4.69 -12.48 -16.77
N ASP A 126 -5.83 -11.81 -16.90
CA ASP A 126 -5.89 -10.47 -17.49
C ASP A 126 -5.10 -9.45 -16.67
N ARG A 127 -5.19 -9.50 -15.36
CA ARG A 127 -4.42 -8.61 -14.47
C ARG A 127 -2.91 -8.84 -14.61
N TRP A 128 -2.47 -10.10 -14.75
CA TRP A 128 -1.08 -10.42 -15.02
C TRP A 128 -0.61 -9.98 -16.41
N ASN A 129 -1.46 -10.11 -17.42
CA ASN A 129 -1.18 -9.60 -18.77
C ASN A 129 -1.00 -8.08 -18.76
N VAL A 130 -1.86 -7.36 -18.03
CA VAL A 130 -1.70 -5.90 -17.85
C VAL A 130 -0.35 -5.58 -17.24
N ILE A 131 0.08 -6.29 -16.19
CA ILE A 131 1.38 -6.05 -15.54
C ILE A 131 2.52 -6.25 -16.52
N ASN A 132 2.50 -7.31 -17.32
CA ASN A 132 3.50 -7.53 -18.35
C ASN A 132 3.58 -6.33 -19.32
N TYR A 133 2.44 -5.78 -19.71
CA TYR A 133 2.42 -4.59 -20.56
C TYR A 133 2.93 -3.34 -19.82
N LEU A 134 2.54 -3.11 -18.56
CA LEU A 134 3.03 -1.98 -17.76
C LEU A 134 4.56 -1.95 -17.68
N ARG A 135 5.21 -3.11 -17.61
CA ARG A 135 6.67 -3.24 -17.59
C ARG A 135 7.32 -2.73 -18.89
N THR A 136 6.57 -2.65 -19.98
CA THR A 136 7.06 -2.06 -21.25
C THR A 136 6.98 -0.54 -21.26
N LEU A 137 6.06 0.06 -20.51
CA LEU A 137 5.87 1.51 -20.44
C LEU A 137 6.93 2.21 -19.56
N GLY A 138 7.58 1.48 -18.68
CA GLY A 138 8.60 2.02 -17.77
C GLY A 138 10.02 2.02 -18.32
N LYS A 139 10.22 1.75 -19.61
CA LYS A 139 11.56 1.66 -20.23
C LYS A 139 12.03 3.00 -20.73
#